data_0931d2b60a3958f676174dcac0c7b9c9
#
_entry.id   0931d2b60a3958f676174dcac0c7b9c9
#
_cell.length_a   1.000
_cell.length_b   1.000
_cell.length_c   1.000
_cell.angle_alpha   90.00
_cell.angle_beta   90.00
_cell.angle_gamma   90.00
#
_symmetry.space_group_name_H-M   'P 1'
#
loop_
_entity.id
_entity.type
_entity.pdbx_description
1 polymer ?
#
loop_
_entity_poly.entity_id
_entity_poly.type
_entity_poly.pdbx_seq_one_letter_code
_entity_poly.pdbx_strand_id
1 'polypeptide(L)'
;MADSSIALEAQSISQTVVGGGSRLLPHMAFNNTVLEDEYMFYQVCIARHEHEHIVHVNLTSISGDANMYLATDNPVPRRGQSSWIAQHPGNDHVALPTYLPEFPRDAKHMALYIGVFGYGPGPSQYNLTVSIHDLPQNSDIKSRQEYYDHERDQLLQEKQRRHLRSAT
;
A
#
# COMPACT_ATOMS: atom_id res chain seq x y z
N MET A 1 24.41 41.77 5.32
CA MET A 1 24.25 40.38 5.81
C MET A 1 22.90 39.91 5.33
N ALA A 2 22.87 39.09 4.30
CA ALA A 2 21.64 38.60 3.73
C ALA A 2 21.23 37.32 4.47
N ASP A 3 20.10 37.41 5.14
CA ASP A 3 19.46 36.28 5.79
C ASP A 3 18.72 35.46 4.72
N SER A 4 19.32 34.34 4.32
CA SER A 4 18.74 33.43 3.36
C SER A 4 17.90 32.39 4.11
N SER A 5 16.72 32.78 4.55
CA SER A 5 15.70 31.80 4.91
C SER A 5 15.17 31.16 3.62
N ILE A 6 15.76 30.02 3.24
CA ILE A 6 15.21 29.14 2.22
C ILE A 6 13.97 28.50 2.83
N ALA A 7 12.82 29.06 2.56
CA ALA A 7 11.55 28.37 2.75
C ALA A 7 11.53 27.18 1.79
N LEU A 8 11.72 25.98 2.31
CA LEU A 8 11.38 24.74 1.61
C LEU A 8 9.85 24.71 1.49
N GLU A 9 9.34 25.32 0.43
CA GLU A 9 8.00 25.01 -0.04
C GLU A 9 7.99 23.53 -0.42
N ALA A 10 7.30 22.74 0.37
CA ALA A 10 6.93 21.38 -0.01
C ALA A 10 6.01 21.52 -1.23
N GLN A 11 6.58 21.53 -2.42
CA GLN A 11 5.82 21.41 -3.66
C GLN A 11 5.20 20.03 -3.66
N SER A 12 3.92 19.98 -3.37
CA SER A 12 3.05 18.86 -3.69
C SER A 12 3.10 18.66 -5.20
N ILE A 13 4.05 17.85 -5.66
CA ILE A 13 4.10 17.44 -7.07
C ILE A 13 3.01 16.37 -7.24
N SER A 14 1.79 16.84 -7.44
CA SER A 14 0.71 16.02 -7.95
C SER A 14 0.97 15.79 -9.45
N GLN A 15 1.85 14.87 -9.77
CA GLN A 15 1.96 14.35 -11.13
C GLN A 15 0.83 13.33 -11.31
N THR A 16 -0.23 13.76 -11.95
CA THR A 16 -1.29 12.87 -12.45
C THR A 16 -0.66 12.02 -13.56
N VAL A 17 -0.25 10.81 -13.23
CA VAL A 17 0.23 9.85 -14.24
C VAL A 17 -0.99 9.19 -14.86
N VAL A 18 -1.07 9.22 -16.17
CA VAL A 18 -2.14 8.57 -16.93
C VAL A 18 -2.19 7.09 -16.56
N GLY A 19 -3.27 6.69 -15.87
CA GLY A 19 -3.60 5.29 -15.60
C GLY A 19 -3.44 4.76 -14.17
N GLY A 20 -2.88 5.51 -13.22
CA GLY A 20 -2.65 4.95 -11.87
C GLY A 20 -2.88 5.90 -10.69
N GLY A 21 -3.56 7.02 -10.89
CA GLY A 21 -3.80 7.99 -9.83
C GLY A 21 -2.55 8.78 -9.41
N SER A 22 -2.59 9.40 -8.23
CA SER A 22 -1.53 10.24 -7.70
C SER A 22 -0.32 9.42 -7.26
N ARG A 23 0.87 9.90 -7.59
CA ARG A 23 2.12 9.24 -7.17
C ARG A 23 2.43 9.57 -5.71
N LEU A 24 2.65 8.53 -4.91
CA LEU A 24 3.12 8.65 -3.54
C LEU A 24 4.64 8.47 -3.47
N LEU A 25 5.27 9.20 -2.57
CA LEU A 25 6.66 9.00 -2.22
C LEU A 25 6.74 8.11 -0.98
N PRO A 26 7.61 7.09 -0.97
CA PRO A 26 7.83 6.28 0.22
C PRO A 26 8.28 7.14 1.42
N HIS A 27 7.87 6.72 2.61
CA HIS A 27 8.17 7.35 3.89
C HIS A 27 7.59 8.75 4.10
N MET A 28 6.66 9.17 3.23
CA MET A 28 5.94 10.43 3.38
C MET A 28 4.45 10.19 3.67
N ALA A 29 3.91 11.01 4.56
CA ALA A 29 2.48 11.00 4.85
C ALA A 29 1.73 11.83 3.80
N PHE A 30 0.60 11.30 3.34
CA PHE A 30 -0.29 11.95 2.40
C PHE A 30 -1.71 12.02 2.98
N ASN A 31 -2.23 13.24 3.15
CA ASN A 31 -3.58 13.45 3.65
C ASN A 31 -4.54 13.72 2.50
N ASN A 32 -5.70 13.09 2.54
CA ASN A 32 -6.75 13.33 1.56
C ASN A 32 -8.13 13.01 2.13
N THR A 33 -9.15 13.28 1.32
CA THR A 33 -10.54 12.98 1.59
C THR A 33 -11.12 12.20 0.41
N VAL A 34 -11.85 11.13 0.70
CA VAL A 34 -12.62 10.39 -0.28
C VAL A 34 -14.11 10.54 0.06
N LEU A 35 -14.93 10.78 -0.96
CA LEU A 35 -16.37 10.86 -0.78
C LEU A 35 -16.97 9.46 -0.60
N GLU A 36 -18.17 9.42 -0.02
CA GLU A 36 -18.93 8.17 0.13
C GLU A 36 -19.12 7.49 -1.24
N ASP A 37 -18.89 6.17 -1.27
CA ASP A 37 -18.97 5.32 -2.46
C ASP A 37 -18.01 5.69 -3.61
N GLU A 38 -17.04 6.57 -3.37
CA GLU A 38 -16.02 6.92 -4.35
C GLU A 38 -14.67 6.28 -4.05
N TYR A 39 -13.78 6.32 -5.06
CA TYR A 39 -12.41 5.85 -4.97
C TYR A 39 -11.42 6.96 -5.24
N MET A 40 -10.33 6.96 -4.48
CA MET A 40 -9.11 7.71 -4.77
C MET A 40 -8.00 6.73 -5.07
N PHE A 41 -7.27 6.94 -6.18
CA PHE A 41 -6.21 6.03 -6.62
C PHE A 41 -4.84 6.63 -6.45
N TYR A 42 -3.90 5.77 -6.06
CA TYR A 42 -2.51 6.11 -5.81
C TYR A 42 -1.60 5.04 -6.39
N GLN A 43 -0.36 5.43 -6.64
CA GLN A 43 0.71 4.51 -7.00
C GLN A 43 1.99 4.85 -6.27
N VAL A 44 2.74 3.84 -5.91
CA VAL A 44 4.09 3.98 -5.38
C VAL A 44 5.05 3.15 -6.22
N CYS A 45 6.19 3.73 -6.58
CA CYS A 45 7.24 3.03 -7.30
C CYS A 45 8.19 2.40 -6.28
N ILE A 46 8.42 1.10 -6.41
CA ILE A 46 9.32 0.32 -5.58
C ILE A 46 10.52 -0.08 -6.43
N ALA A 47 11.71 0.42 -6.09
CA ALA A 47 12.93 -0.03 -6.73
C ALA A 47 13.32 -1.40 -6.15
N ARG A 48 13.60 -2.37 -7.04
CA ARG A 48 14.14 -3.65 -6.63
C ARG A 48 15.65 -3.53 -6.51
N HIS A 49 16.16 -3.74 -5.31
CA HIS A 49 17.56 -3.87 -5.02
C HIS A 49 17.95 -5.36 -4.92
N GLU A 50 19.20 -5.63 -4.58
CA GLU A 50 19.72 -7.00 -4.42
C GLU A 50 19.01 -7.79 -3.28
N HIS A 51 18.29 -7.08 -2.44
CA HIS A 51 17.60 -7.64 -1.26
C HIS A 51 16.09 -7.48 -1.38
N GLU A 52 15.36 -8.41 -0.80
CA GLU A 52 13.92 -8.32 -0.67
C GLU A 52 13.52 -7.27 0.39
N HIS A 53 12.37 -6.65 0.20
CA HIS A 53 11.83 -5.61 1.06
C HIS A 53 10.46 -6.02 1.62
N ILE A 54 10.03 -5.34 2.68
CA ILE A 54 8.63 -5.30 3.10
C ILE A 54 8.09 -3.91 2.82
N VAL A 55 6.96 -3.86 2.11
CA VAL A 55 6.20 -2.65 1.86
C VAL A 55 5.06 -2.58 2.85
N HIS A 56 5.10 -1.62 3.75
CA HIS A 56 4.00 -1.34 4.69
C HIS A 56 3.13 -0.22 4.13
N VAL A 57 1.85 -0.46 4.03
CA VAL A 57 0.85 0.53 3.66
C VAL A 57 -0.09 0.74 4.84
N ASN A 58 -0.14 1.96 5.35
CA ASN A 58 -1.00 2.34 6.47
C ASN A 58 -2.01 3.38 6.01
N LEU A 59 -3.27 3.09 6.24
CA LEU A 59 -4.39 3.99 6.06
C LEU A 59 -4.97 4.32 7.43
N THR A 60 -4.75 5.54 7.89
CA THR A 60 -5.25 6.02 9.16
C THR A 60 -6.47 6.89 8.94
N SER A 61 -7.63 6.48 9.40
CA SER A 61 -8.86 7.27 9.33
C SER A 61 -8.81 8.40 10.35
N ILE A 62 -8.95 9.64 9.87
CA ILE A 62 -9.05 10.85 10.70
C ILE A 62 -10.52 11.08 11.04
N SER A 63 -11.40 10.93 10.05
CA SER A 63 -12.86 10.93 10.21
C SER A 63 -13.50 10.05 9.14
N GLY A 64 -14.69 9.52 9.42
CA GLY A 64 -15.34 8.55 8.55
C GLY A 64 -14.68 7.18 8.62
N ASP A 65 -14.88 6.39 7.57
CA ASP A 65 -14.29 5.05 7.42
C ASP A 65 -13.84 4.87 5.97
N ALA A 66 -12.54 4.65 5.77
CA ALA A 66 -11.96 4.42 4.45
C ALA A 66 -11.37 3.02 4.40
N ASN A 67 -11.63 2.30 3.33
CA ASN A 67 -11.12 0.97 3.06
C ASN A 67 -10.05 0.99 1.98
N MET A 68 -9.15 0.03 1.99
CA MET A 68 -8.00 0.00 1.11
C MET A 68 -7.97 -1.28 0.26
N TYR A 69 -7.71 -1.10 -1.04
CA TYR A 69 -7.54 -2.15 -2.03
C TYR A 69 -6.19 -1.98 -2.73
N LEU A 70 -5.43 -3.06 -2.88
CA LEU A 70 -4.08 -3.00 -3.44
C LEU A 70 -3.89 -4.03 -4.55
N ALA A 71 -3.09 -3.66 -5.54
CA ALA A 71 -2.68 -4.55 -6.63
C ALA A 71 -1.32 -4.11 -7.21
N THR A 72 -0.65 -5.02 -7.90
CA THR A 72 0.58 -4.73 -8.67
C THR A 72 0.33 -4.74 -10.17
N ASP A 73 -0.74 -5.35 -10.62
CA ASP A 73 -1.11 -5.56 -12.03
C ASP A 73 -2.33 -4.74 -12.48
N ASN A 74 -3.01 -4.08 -11.56
CA ASN A 74 -4.18 -3.25 -11.85
C ASN A 74 -3.97 -1.82 -11.32
N PRO A 75 -3.91 -0.80 -12.21
CA PRO A 75 -3.69 0.61 -11.82
C PRO A 75 -4.84 1.24 -11.03
N VAL A 76 -6.02 0.65 -11.06
CA VAL A 76 -7.23 1.14 -10.39
C VAL A 76 -7.87 0.03 -9.54
N PRO A 77 -7.17 -0.45 -8.50
CA PRO A 77 -7.66 -1.57 -7.70
C PRO A 77 -8.94 -1.20 -6.97
N ARG A 78 -9.93 -2.05 -7.10
CA ARG A 78 -11.26 -1.90 -6.52
C ARG A 78 -11.68 -3.20 -5.83
N ARG A 79 -12.80 -3.14 -5.14
CA ARG A 79 -13.45 -4.32 -4.60
C ARG A 79 -13.68 -5.36 -5.70
N GLY A 80 -13.20 -6.58 -5.48
CA GLY A 80 -13.27 -7.67 -6.46
C GLY A 80 -12.20 -7.63 -7.57
N GLN A 81 -11.39 -6.57 -7.64
CA GLN A 81 -10.32 -6.38 -8.64
C GLN A 81 -9.02 -5.92 -7.98
N SER A 82 -8.66 -6.57 -6.90
CA SER A 82 -7.45 -6.28 -6.12
C SER A 82 -6.83 -7.56 -5.60
N SER A 83 -5.51 -7.55 -5.41
CA SER A 83 -4.78 -8.69 -4.84
C SER A 83 -4.88 -8.71 -3.32
N TRP A 84 -4.90 -7.54 -2.68
CA TRP A 84 -5.00 -7.40 -1.23
C TRP A 84 -6.07 -6.40 -0.85
N ILE A 85 -6.69 -6.63 0.31
CA ILE A 85 -7.80 -5.84 0.83
C ILE A 85 -7.59 -5.60 2.32
N ALA A 86 -7.79 -4.37 2.76
CA ALA A 86 -7.94 -4.02 4.16
C ALA A 86 -9.26 -3.26 4.35
N GLN A 87 -10.12 -3.79 5.21
CA GLN A 87 -11.50 -3.32 5.42
C GLN A 87 -11.86 -3.42 6.90
N HIS A 88 -11.05 -2.82 7.76
CA HIS A 88 -11.35 -2.78 9.19
C HIS A 88 -11.96 -1.43 9.55
N PRO A 89 -12.87 -1.37 10.49
CA PRO A 89 -13.32 -0.10 11.04
C PRO A 89 -12.13 0.69 11.61
N GLY A 90 -11.92 1.91 11.12
CA GLY A 90 -10.85 2.79 11.57
C GLY A 90 -9.57 2.68 10.74
N ASN A 91 -8.52 2.10 11.30
CA ASN A 91 -7.20 2.08 10.66
C ASN A 91 -6.93 0.75 9.97
N ASP A 92 -6.44 0.84 8.74
CA ASP A 92 -6.05 -0.30 7.92
C ASP A 92 -4.52 -0.36 7.76
N HIS A 93 -3.98 -1.56 7.78
CA HIS A 93 -2.56 -1.83 7.56
C HIS A 93 -2.37 -3.10 6.74
N VAL A 94 -1.47 -3.02 5.77
CA VAL A 94 -1.02 -4.18 4.99
C VAL A 94 0.51 -4.18 4.94
N ALA A 95 1.10 -5.34 5.19
CA ALA A 95 2.54 -5.58 5.02
C ALA A 95 2.75 -6.56 3.86
N LEU A 96 3.48 -6.12 2.85
CA LEU A 96 3.66 -6.86 1.60
C LEU A 96 5.15 -7.13 1.36
N PRO A 97 5.65 -8.33 1.65
CA PRO A 97 6.99 -8.73 1.24
C PRO A 97 7.10 -8.78 -0.30
N THR A 98 8.19 -8.25 -0.86
CA THR A 98 8.37 -8.17 -2.33
C THR A 98 8.66 -9.51 -2.98
N TYR A 99 8.88 -10.55 -2.22
CA TYR A 99 8.98 -11.94 -2.73
C TYR A 99 7.62 -12.58 -3.05
N LEU A 100 6.50 -11.94 -2.68
CA LEU A 100 5.18 -12.46 -3.03
C LEU A 100 5.02 -12.60 -4.54
N PRO A 101 4.29 -13.64 -5.00
CA PRO A 101 4.16 -13.93 -6.43
C PRO A 101 3.45 -12.84 -7.24
N GLU A 102 2.71 -11.98 -6.57
CA GLU A 102 2.04 -10.83 -7.18
C GLU A 102 3.03 -9.73 -7.61
N PHE A 103 4.23 -9.69 -7.03
CA PHE A 103 5.28 -8.78 -7.48
C PHE A 103 6.08 -9.37 -8.63
N PRO A 104 6.28 -8.63 -9.74
CA PRO A 104 7.04 -9.12 -10.88
C PRO A 104 8.50 -9.34 -10.51
N ARG A 105 9.02 -10.54 -10.78
CA ARG A 105 10.38 -10.95 -10.36
C ARG A 105 11.49 -10.31 -11.18
N ASP A 106 11.23 -10.06 -12.46
CA ASP A 106 12.26 -9.64 -13.41
C ASP A 106 12.30 -8.12 -13.62
N ALA A 107 11.45 -7.37 -12.94
CA ALA A 107 11.40 -5.92 -13.07
C ALA A 107 12.33 -5.22 -12.08
N LYS A 108 13.15 -4.31 -12.59
CA LYS A 108 13.98 -3.42 -11.74
C LYS A 108 13.15 -2.42 -10.95
N HIS A 109 11.99 -2.06 -11.46
CA HIS A 109 11.04 -1.18 -10.82
C HIS A 109 9.66 -1.84 -10.83
N MET A 110 8.99 -1.77 -9.72
CA MET A 110 7.64 -2.30 -9.54
C MET A 110 6.72 -1.16 -9.13
N ALA A 111 5.46 -1.22 -9.55
CA ALA A 111 4.44 -0.33 -9.05
C ALA A 111 3.52 -1.09 -8.08
N LEU A 112 3.21 -0.48 -6.96
CA LEU A 112 2.10 -0.88 -6.12
C LEU A 112 1.00 0.16 -6.30
N TYR A 113 -0.18 -0.29 -6.69
CA TYR A 113 -1.36 0.53 -6.87
C TYR A 113 -2.28 0.40 -5.66
N ILE A 114 -2.84 1.51 -5.23
CA ILE A 114 -3.67 1.61 -4.03
C ILE A 114 -4.98 2.31 -4.40
N GLY A 115 -6.10 1.67 -4.12
CA GLY A 115 -7.43 2.27 -4.18
C GLY A 115 -7.95 2.50 -2.77
N VAL A 116 -8.28 3.73 -2.44
CA VAL A 116 -8.93 4.09 -1.17
C VAL A 116 -10.40 4.34 -1.45
N PHE A 117 -11.27 3.59 -0.79
CA PHE A 117 -12.71 3.65 -0.94
C PHE A 117 -13.37 4.30 0.28
N GLY A 118 -14.24 5.26 0.05
CA GLY A 118 -15.07 5.87 1.08
C GLY A 118 -16.22 4.96 1.47
N TYR A 119 -16.13 4.30 2.62
CA TYR A 119 -17.20 3.50 3.18
C TYR A 119 -18.03 4.39 4.11
N GLY A 120 -19.18 4.81 3.61
CA GLY A 120 -20.05 5.81 4.23
C GLY A 120 -20.51 5.53 5.66
N PRO A 121 -21.34 6.38 6.22
CA PRO A 121 -21.95 7.56 5.60
C PRO A 121 -21.03 8.78 5.60
N GLY A 122 -21.09 9.55 4.52
CA GLY A 122 -20.37 10.80 4.34
C GLY A 122 -18.89 10.64 3.94
N PRO A 123 -18.18 11.77 3.80
CA PRO A 123 -16.78 11.75 3.39
C PRO A 123 -15.87 11.20 4.47
N SER A 124 -14.80 10.53 4.05
CA SER A 124 -13.77 9.99 4.93
C SER A 124 -12.46 10.74 4.72
N GLN A 125 -11.96 11.35 5.79
CA GLN A 125 -10.61 11.95 5.83
C GLN A 125 -9.62 10.91 6.33
N TYR A 126 -8.48 10.82 5.67
CA TYR A 126 -7.45 9.84 6.01
C TYR A 126 -6.04 10.35 5.79
N ASN A 127 -5.12 9.68 6.44
CA ASN A 127 -3.69 9.76 6.19
C ASN A 127 -3.23 8.44 5.60
N LEU A 128 -2.53 8.51 4.46
CA LEU A 128 -1.96 7.35 3.79
C LEU A 128 -0.44 7.44 3.82
N THR A 129 0.21 6.39 4.31
CA THR A 129 1.67 6.27 4.31
C THR A 129 2.10 4.95 3.70
N VAL A 130 3.16 4.99 2.90
CA VAL A 130 3.84 3.81 2.39
C VAL A 130 5.27 3.85 2.87
N SER A 131 5.72 2.84 3.58
CA SER A 131 7.10 2.69 4.01
C SER A 131 7.70 1.39 3.46
N ILE A 132 8.96 1.46 3.07
CA ILE A 132 9.69 0.33 2.49
C ILE A 132 10.89 0.06 3.39
N HIS A 133 10.99 -1.15 3.90
CA HIS A 133 12.06 -1.59 4.78
C HIS A 133 12.72 -2.83 4.22
N ASP A 134 14.02 -2.94 4.43
CA ASP A 134 14.74 -4.18 4.11
C ASP A 134 14.21 -5.31 4.99
N LEU A 135 14.04 -6.46 4.39
CA LEU A 135 13.78 -7.67 5.17
C LEU A 135 14.98 -7.98 6.05
N PRO A 136 14.76 -8.36 7.32
CA PRO A 136 15.85 -8.75 8.19
C PRO A 136 16.67 -9.86 7.53
N GLN A 137 17.93 -9.57 7.25
CA GLN A 137 18.85 -10.58 6.74
C GLN A 137 19.33 -11.40 7.93
N ASN A 138 18.62 -12.47 8.25
CA ASN A 138 19.21 -13.49 9.10
C ASN A 138 20.31 -14.19 8.30
N SER A 139 21.49 -14.29 8.89
CA SER A 139 22.68 -14.89 8.30
C SER A 139 22.53 -16.37 7.96
N ASP A 140 21.43 -16.99 8.37
CA ASP A 140 21.08 -18.38 8.11
C ASP A 140 20.02 -18.47 7.02
N ILE A 141 20.42 -19.00 5.86
CA ILE A 141 19.53 -19.17 4.69
C ILE A 141 18.31 -20.04 5.03
N LYS A 142 18.48 -20.98 5.96
CA LYS A 142 17.42 -21.90 6.37
C LYS A 142 16.35 -21.18 7.20
N SER A 143 16.75 -20.35 8.15
CA SER A 143 15.82 -19.56 8.96
C SER A 143 15.11 -18.48 8.15
N ARG A 144 15.77 -17.95 7.10
CA ARG A 144 15.16 -17.03 6.15
C ARG A 144 14.04 -17.73 5.36
N GLN A 145 14.29 -18.93 4.83
CA GLN A 145 13.31 -19.70 4.08
C GLN A 145 12.12 -20.09 4.96
N GLU A 146 12.37 -20.53 6.19
CA GLU A 146 11.33 -20.85 7.16
C GLU A 146 10.47 -19.64 7.53
N TYR A 147 11.07 -18.47 7.67
CA TYR A 147 10.35 -17.23 7.92
C TYR A 147 9.41 -16.87 6.74
N TYR A 148 9.91 -16.97 5.51
CA TYR A 148 9.13 -16.70 4.31
C TYR A 148 7.99 -17.70 4.12
N ASP A 149 8.23 -18.96 4.37
CA ASP A 149 7.23 -20.00 4.27
C ASP A 149 6.12 -19.80 5.32
N HIS A 150 6.49 -19.40 6.53
CA HIS A 150 5.53 -19.14 7.60
C HIS A 150 4.63 -17.91 7.30
N GLU A 151 5.20 -16.80 6.84
CA GLU A 151 4.43 -15.63 6.47
C GLU A 151 3.52 -15.90 5.25
N ARG A 152 4.04 -16.59 4.26
CA ARG A 152 3.24 -17.00 3.09
C ARG A 152 2.05 -17.85 3.50
N ASP A 153 2.26 -18.80 4.40
CA ASP A 153 1.19 -19.68 4.88
C ASP A 153 0.14 -18.91 5.70
N GLN A 154 0.55 -17.95 6.50
CA GLN A 154 -0.38 -17.07 7.21
C GLN A 154 -1.24 -16.24 6.26
N LEU A 155 -0.63 -15.64 5.23
CA LEU A 155 -1.34 -14.85 4.22
C LEU A 155 -2.32 -15.72 3.39
N LEU A 156 -1.93 -16.95 3.05
CA LEU A 156 -2.79 -17.90 2.36
C LEU A 156 -3.99 -18.31 3.22
N GLN A 157 -3.77 -18.59 4.50
CA GLN A 157 -4.84 -18.93 5.45
C GLN A 157 -5.80 -17.75 5.65
N GLU A 158 -5.28 -16.52 5.71
CA GLU A 158 -6.10 -15.32 5.82
C GLU A 158 -6.95 -15.10 4.56
N LYS A 159 -6.35 -15.31 3.39
CA LYS A 159 -7.05 -15.24 2.10
C LYS A 159 -8.18 -16.29 2.01
N GLN A 160 -7.93 -17.52 2.46
CA GLN A 160 -8.93 -18.57 2.52
C GLN A 160 -10.07 -18.24 3.50
N ARG A 161 -9.75 -17.74 4.69
CA ARG A 161 -10.76 -17.32 5.68
C ARG A 161 -11.66 -16.21 5.15
N ARG A 162 -11.09 -15.25 4.42
CA ARG A 162 -11.87 -14.18 3.79
C ARG A 162 -12.78 -14.70 2.68
N HIS A 163 -12.28 -15.64 1.88
CA HIS A 163 -13.08 -16.27 0.82
C HIS A 163 -14.29 -17.04 1.38
N LEU A 164 -14.10 -17.76 2.46
CA LEU A 164 -15.18 -18.48 3.15
C LEU A 164 -16.21 -17.55 3.80
N ARG A 165 -15.79 -16.38 4.29
CA ARG A 165 -16.71 -15.37 4.86
C ARG A 165 -17.52 -14.63 3.80
N SER A 166 -17.01 -14.50 2.59
CA SER A 166 -17.72 -13.86 1.47
C SER A 166 -18.69 -14.82 0.76
N ALA A 167 -18.63 -16.13 1.03
CA ALA A 167 -19.48 -17.16 0.44
C ALA A 167 -20.74 -17.50 1.32
N THR A 168 -20.83 -16.90 2.51
CA THR A 168 -22.02 -16.95 3.38
C THR A 168 -22.67 -15.57 3.43
#